data_2d5057787e22b69ba7478f091ca5e356
#
_entry.id   2d5057787e22b69ba7478f091ca5e356
#
_cell.length_a   1.000
_cell.length_b   1.000
_cell.length_c   1.000
_cell.angle_alpha   90.00
_cell.angle_beta   90.00
_cell.angle_gamma   90.00
#
_symmetry.space_group_name_H-M   'P 1'
#
loop_
_entity.id
_entity.type
_entity.pdbx_description
1 polymer ?
#
loop_
_entity_poly.entity_id
_entity_poly.type
_entity_poly.pdbx_seq_one_letter_code
_entity_poly.pdbx_strand_id
1 'polypeptide(L)'
;MGLPVLIFADDPACERTLAGLSVLERLIIAAHEAGATAIFIQQGETEPKFTALARLKIEVHLTRDEPALHEPTLLIPGNLALQRTDLERVMNKQGRLHGPGHELLPCGVAMEWTGSLEASLPRRPKVEALGVAQPVKDGLTAVQAEDALWDTMGLETDSFM
;
A
#
# COMPACT_ATOMS: atom_id res chain seq x y z
N MET A 1 -2.59 8.47 -14.96
CA MET A 1 -2.48 7.14 -15.53
C MET A 1 -2.04 6.13 -14.50
N GLY A 2 -2.60 4.93 -14.56
CA GLY A 2 -2.27 3.88 -13.62
C GLY A 2 -0.93 3.22 -13.90
N LEU A 3 -0.37 2.63 -12.87
CA LEU A 3 0.85 1.83 -12.95
C LEU A 3 0.56 0.45 -12.36
N PRO A 4 1.37 -0.56 -12.70
CA PRO A 4 1.32 -1.81 -11.94
C PRO A 4 1.79 -1.58 -10.51
N VAL A 5 1.25 -2.35 -9.59
CA VAL A 5 1.58 -2.26 -8.16
C VAL A 5 2.10 -3.61 -7.68
N LEU A 6 3.22 -3.61 -6.99
CA LEU A 6 3.78 -4.81 -6.36
C LEU A 6 3.76 -4.63 -4.84
N ILE A 7 3.01 -5.48 -4.16
CA ILE A 7 2.83 -5.44 -2.71
C ILE A 7 3.56 -6.62 -2.08
N PHE A 8 4.40 -6.33 -1.09
CA PHE A 8 5.17 -7.36 -0.39
C PHE A 8 4.40 -7.83 0.84
N ALA A 9 3.93 -9.07 0.82
CA ALA A 9 3.06 -9.64 1.84
C ALA A 9 3.73 -10.77 2.64
N ASP A 10 5.03 -10.63 2.90
CA ASP A 10 5.81 -11.61 3.63
C ASP A 10 5.81 -11.40 5.15
N ASP A 11 5.35 -10.24 5.62
CA ASP A 11 5.28 -9.92 7.05
C ASP A 11 3.91 -10.36 7.61
N PRO A 12 3.88 -11.13 8.73
CA PRO A 12 2.60 -11.51 9.35
C PRO A 12 1.70 -10.34 9.73
N ALA A 13 2.25 -9.16 9.95
CA ALA A 13 1.46 -7.95 10.24
C ALA A 13 0.52 -7.56 9.11
N CYS A 14 0.74 -8.05 7.88
CA CYS A 14 -0.17 -7.85 6.75
C CYS A 14 -1.58 -8.39 7.03
N GLU A 15 -1.69 -9.41 7.88
CA GLU A 15 -2.96 -10.04 8.22
C GLU A 15 -3.69 -9.37 9.40
N ARG A 16 -3.11 -8.35 10.02
CA ARG A 16 -3.78 -7.64 11.10
C ARG A 16 -4.99 -6.89 10.58
N THR A 17 -6.07 -6.92 11.38
CA THR A 17 -7.35 -6.33 11.00
C THR A 17 -7.40 -4.85 11.38
N LEU A 18 -7.83 -4.03 10.43
CA LEU A 18 -8.15 -2.62 10.63
C LEU A 18 -9.59 -2.39 10.18
N ALA A 19 -10.47 -2.06 11.11
CA ALA A 19 -11.89 -1.78 10.82
C ALA A 19 -12.52 -2.86 9.92
N GLY A 20 -12.31 -4.13 10.24
CA GLY A 20 -12.96 -5.28 9.59
C GLY A 20 -12.22 -5.91 8.43
N LEU A 21 -11.14 -5.30 7.93
CA LEU A 21 -10.32 -5.85 6.85
C LEU A 21 -8.86 -5.91 7.28
N SER A 22 -8.11 -6.86 6.72
CA SER A 22 -6.67 -6.89 6.96
C SER A 22 -6.02 -5.64 6.35
N VAL A 23 -4.84 -5.26 6.87
CA VAL A 23 -4.06 -4.15 6.32
C VAL A 23 -3.78 -4.41 4.85
N LEU A 24 -3.39 -5.63 4.50
CA LEU A 24 -3.11 -6.03 3.14
C LEU A 24 -4.32 -5.87 2.23
N GLU A 25 -5.50 -6.36 2.66
CA GLU A 25 -6.71 -6.24 1.84
C GLU A 25 -7.11 -4.78 1.63
N ARG A 26 -7.00 -3.94 2.66
CA ARG A 26 -7.24 -2.51 2.54
C ARG A 26 -6.32 -1.86 1.52
N LEU A 27 -5.05 -2.25 1.55
CA LEU A 27 -4.06 -1.71 0.64
C LEU A 27 -4.34 -2.12 -0.81
N ILE A 28 -4.74 -3.37 -1.02
CA ILE A 28 -5.12 -3.86 -2.35
C ILE A 28 -6.32 -3.08 -2.89
N ILE A 29 -7.34 -2.87 -2.06
CA ILE A 29 -8.52 -2.10 -2.44
C ILE A 29 -8.15 -0.66 -2.78
N ALA A 30 -7.32 -0.03 -1.96
CA ALA A 30 -6.85 1.33 -2.19
C ALA A 30 -6.06 1.44 -3.49
N ALA A 31 -5.18 0.47 -3.78
CA ALA A 31 -4.41 0.44 -5.02
C ALA A 31 -5.32 0.28 -6.24
N HIS A 32 -6.32 -0.59 -6.15
CA HIS A 32 -7.29 -0.77 -7.23
C HIS A 32 -8.06 0.54 -7.50
N GLU A 33 -8.55 1.18 -6.45
CA GLU A 33 -9.28 2.44 -6.57
C GLU A 33 -8.39 3.59 -7.05
N ALA A 34 -7.10 3.54 -6.75
CA ALA A 34 -6.13 4.53 -7.21
C ALA A 34 -5.77 4.36 -8.69
N GLY A 35 -6.28 3.33 -9.34
CA GLY A 35 -6.09 3.12 -10.77
C GLY A 35 -4.94 2.19 -11.14
N ALA A 36 -4.53 1.29 -10.26
CA ALA A 36 -3.51 0.29 -10.57
C ALA A 36 -3.91 -0.52 -11.81
N THR A 37 -3.00 -0.66 -12.76
CA THR A 37 -3.25 -1.44 -13.99
C THR A 37 -3.19 -2.94 -13.75
N ALA A 38 -2.41 -3.36 -12.76
CA ALA A 38 -2.32 -4.74 -12.29
C ALA A 38 -1.80 -4.72 -10.86
N ILE A 39 -2.19 -5.71 -10.06
CA ILE A 39 -1.76 -5.82 -8.66
C ILE A 39 -1.09 -7.17 -8.48
N PHE A 40 0.20 -7.14 -8.13
CA PHE A 40 1.00 -8.32 -7.85
C PHE A 40 1.28 -8.39 -6.36
N ILE A 41 1.10 -9.57 -5.77
CA ILE A 41 1.37 -9.81 -4.36
C ILE A 41 2.54 -10.76 -4.26
N GLN A 42 3.65 -10.29 -3.71
CA GLN A 42 4.78 -11.15 -3.40
C GLN A 42 4.55 -11.78 -2.03
N GLN A 43 4.18 -13.05 -2.03
CA GLN A 43 3.84 -13.74 -0.80
C GLN A 43 5.08 -14.37 -0.16
N GLY A 44 5.03 -14.56 1.17
CA GLY A 44 6.03 -15.29 1.91
C GLY A 44 5.72 -16.79 1.93
N GLU A 45 6.02 -17.45 3.05
CA GLU A 45 5.77 -18.87 3.21
C GLU A 45 4.29 -19.22 3.24
N THR A 46 3.47 -18.32 3.76
CA THR A 46 2.03 -18.50 3.89
C THR A 46 1.29 -17.70 2.83
N GLU A 47 0.37 -18.35 2.14
CA GLU A 47 -0.48 -17.65 1.16
C GLU A 47 -1.45 -16.72 1.89
N PRO A 48 -1.55 -15.44 1.49
CA PRO A 48 -2.48 -14.52 2.11
C PRO A 48 -3.94 -14.92 1.83
N LYS A 49 -4.79 -14.64 2.81
CA LYS A 49 -6.23 -14.92 2.71
C LYS A 49 -7.00 -13.63 2.46
N PHE A 50 -7.92 -13.68 1.50
CA PHE A 50 -8.74 -12.54 1.14
C PHE A 50 -10.21 -12.85 1.35
N THR A 51 -10.94 -11.93 1.97
CA THR A 51 -12.36 -12.10 2.26
C THR A 51 -13.25 -11.18 1.42
N ALA A 52 -12.74 -10.03 1.01
CA ALA A 52 -13.51 -9.01 0.31
C ALA A 52 -13.23 -8.91 -1.19
N LEU A 53 -12.04 -9.36 -1.65
CA LEU A 53 -11.62 -9.13 -3.04
C LEU A 53 -12.51 -9.78 -4.08
N ALA A 54 -12.95 -11.01 -3.80
CA ALA A 54 -13.82 -11.73 -4.75
C ALA A 54 -15.16 -11.00 -4.92
N ARG A 55 -15.73 -10.51 -3.83
CA ARG A 55 -16.98 -9.76 -3.84
C ARG A 55 -16.85 -8.43 -4.58
N LEU A 56 -15.69 -7.80 -4.46
CA LEU A 56 -15.41 -6.53 -5.12
C LEU A 56 -14.88 -6.71 -6.55
N LYS A 57 -14.68 -7.96 -6.98
CA LYS A 57 -14.16 -8.32 -8.32
C LYS A 57 -12.79 -7.71 -8.60
N ILE A 58 -11.93 -7.69 -7.58
CA ILE A 58 -10.55 -7.24 -7.70
C ILE A 58 -9.66 -8.45 -7.94
N GLU A 59 -8.93 -8.46 -9.06
CA GLU A 59 -7.97 -9.50 -9.38
C GLU A 59 -6.59 -9.16 -8.86
N VAL A 60 -5.92 -10.13 -8.28
CA VAL A 60 -4.54 -10.02 -7.84
C VAL A 60 -3.75 -11.22 -8.37
N HIS A 61 -2.46 -11.01 -8.58
CA HIS A 61 -1.53 -12.05 -9.03
C HIS A 61 -0.56 -12.38 -7.90
N LEU A 62 -0.62 -13.60 -7.40
CA LEU A 62 0.28 -14.06 -6.33
C LEU A 62 1.57 -14.58 -6.94
N THR A 63 2.71 -14.20 -6.37
CA THR A 63 4.01 -14.66 -6.83
C THR A 63 4.94 -14.93 -5.66
N ARG A 64 5.87 -15.86 -5.84
CA ARG A 64 6.97 -16.13 -4.90
C ARG A 64 8.32 -15.85 -5.55
N ASP A 65 8.35 -15.52 -6.81
CA ASP A 65 9.57 -15.26 -7.55
C ASP A 65 10.16 -13.90 -7.17
N GLU A 66 11.47 -13.77 -7.34
CA GLU A 66 12.12 -12.48 -7.15
C GLU A 66 11.56 -11.47 -8.15
N PRO A 67 11.28 -10.23 -7.71
CA PRO A 67 10.71 -9.23 -8.61
C PRO A 67 11.57 -8.96 -9.84
N ALA A 68 10.90 -8.74 -10.98
CA ALA A 68 11.53 -8.31 -12.22
C ALA A 68 10.63 -7.24 -12.83
N LEU A 69 11.10 -6.00 -12.82
CA LEU A 69 10.31 -4.86 -13.29
C LEU A 69 10.65 -4.53 -14.74
N HIS A 70 9.62 -4.46 -15.58
CA HIS A 70 9.77 -4.12 -17.00
C HIS A 70 9.24 -2.71 -17.32
N GLU A 71 8.62 -2.06 -16.35
CA GLU A 71 8.06 -0.72 -16.45
C GLU A 71 8.02 -0.10 -15.06
N PRO A 72 7.81 1.22 -14.95
CA PRO A 72 7.65 1.85 -13.64
C PRO A 72 6.56 1.16 -12.83
N THR A 73 6.88 0.74 -11.62
CA THR A 73 6.00 -0.04 -10.76
C THR A 73 5.99 0.55 -9.35
N LEU A 74 4.80 0.70 -8.78
CA LEU A 74 4.68 1.12 -7.39
C LEU A 74 5.04 -0.06 -6.48
N LEU A 75 6.05 0.10 -5.65
CA LEU A 75 6.46 -0.89 -4.66
C LEU A 75 5.98 -0.46 -3.28
N ILE A 76 5.41 -1.39 -2.52
CA ILE A 76 4.87 -1.08 -1.20
C ILE A 76 4.79 -2.34 -0.34
N PRO A 77 5.15 -2.27 0.97
CA PRO A 77 4.93 -3.39 1.87
C PRO A 77 3.45 -3.52 2.24
N GLY A 78 2.98 -4.74 2.37
CA GLY A 78 1.56 -5.04 2.62
C GLY A 78 1.08 -4.72 4.03
N ASN A 79 1.97 -4.31 4.93
CA ASN A 79 1.62 -3.90 6.29
C ASN A 79 1.58 -2.38 6.48
N LEU A 80 1.61 -1.62 5.39
CA LEU A 80 1.55 -0.16 5.47
C LEU A 80 0.09 0.30 5.31
N ALA A 81 -0.44 0.95 6.34
CA ALA A 81 -1.79 1.53 6.28
C ALA A 81 -1.72 2.82 5.48
N LEU A 82 -2.38 2.84 4.33
CA LEU A 82 -2.37 3.97 3.40
C LEU A 82 -3.77 4.23 2.85
N GLN A 83 -3.99 5.46 2.41
CA GLN A 83 -5.21 5.84 1.73
C GLN A 83 -5.01 5.96 0.22
N ARG A 84 -6.11 5.77 -0.51
CA ARG A 84 -6.14 5.84 -1.96
C ARG A 84 -5.52 7.13 -2.52
N THR A 85 -5.85 8.28 -1.91
CA THR A 85 -5.41 9.58 -2.40
C THR A 85 -3.89 9.73 -2.38
N ASP A 86 -3.24 9.19 -1.33
CA ASP A 86 -1.78 9.23 -1.25
C ASP A 86 -1.15 8.29 -2.29
N LEU A 87 -1.75 7.13 -2.53
CA LEU A 87 -1.29 6.21 -3.59
C LEU A 87 -1.40 6.86 -4.97
N GLU A 88 -2.52 7.53 -5.25
CA GLU A 88 -2.71 8.25 -6.52
C GLU A 88 -1.61 9.29 -6.74
N ARG A 89 -1.28 10.04 -5.69
CA ARG A 89 -0.28 11.11 -5.78
C ARG A 89 1.12 10.54 -6.02
N VAL A 90 1.47 9.44 -5.33
CA VAL A 90 2.76 8.78 -5.54
C VAL A 90 2.88 8.23 -6.95
N MET A 91 1.84 7.60 -7.45
CA MET A 91 1.84 7.06 -8.81
C MET A 91 1.92 8.15 -9.87
N ASN A 92 1.16 9.24 -9.70
CA ASN A 92 1.17 10.33 -10.65
C ASN A 92 2.52 11.04 -10.75
N LYS A 93 3.17 11.23 -9.61
CA LYS A 93 4.49 11.88 -9.56
C LYS A 93 5.64 10.90 -9.80
N GLN A 94 5.35 9.59 -9.76
CA GLN A 94 6.36 8.53 -9.82
C GLN A 94 7.47 8.78 -8.78
N GLY A 95 7.04 9.08 -7.54
CA GLY A 95 7.93 9.52 -6.49
C GLY A 95 8.05 8.59 -5.30
N ARG A 96 8.53 9.14 -4.21
CA ARG A 96 8.70 8.47 -2.93
C ARG A 96 7.78 9.08 -1.88
N LEU A 97 7.03 8.23 -1.19
CA LEU A 97 6.15 8.69 -0.11
C LEU A 97 6.95 9.05 1.14
N HIS A 98 6.60 10.18 1.74
CA HIS A 98 7.14 10.66 3.01
C HIS A 98 5.99 10.80 4.01
N GLY A 99 6.24 10.44 5.26
CA GLY A 99 5.27 10.58 6.32
C GLY A 99 5.12 12.02 6.81
N PRO A 100 4.19 12.23 7.78
CA PRO A 100 3.92 13.58 8.30
C PRO A 100 5.14 14.28 8.92
N GLY A 101 6.10 13.50 9.45
CA GLY A 101 7.34 14.04 9.99
C GLY A 101 8.47 14.11 8.97
N HIS A 102 8.15 14.05 7.68
CA HIS A 102 9.12 14.04 6.56
C HIS A 102 10.00 12.77 6.51
N GLU A 103 9.67 11.75 7.29
CA GLU A 103 10.37 10.47 7.24
C GLU A 103 10.10 9.75 5.93
N LEU A 104 11.13 9.04 5.42
CA LEU A 104 10.97 8.19 4.24
C LEU A 104 10.12 6.97 4.59
N LEU A 105 9.04 6.77 3.85
CA LEU A 105 8.22 5.57 3.96
C LEU A 105 8.62 4.59 2.86
N PRO A 106 8.48 3.26 3.08
CA PRO A 106 8.89 2.26 2.10
C PRO A 106 7.88 2.10 0.96
N CYS A 107 7.48 3.19 0.34
CA CYS A 107 6.51 3.23 -0.74
C CYS A 107 6.95 4.23 -1.80
N GLY A 108 7.06 3.77 -3.04
CA GLY A 108 7.47 4.64 -4.14
C GLY A 108 7.46 3.89 -5.47
N VAL A 109 7.62 4.66 -6.55
CA VAL A 109 7.66 4.10 -7.91
C VAL A 109 9.10 3.78 -8.29
N ALA A 110 9.38 2.50 -8.52
CA ALA A 110 10.69 2.02 -8.91
C ALA A 110 10.75 1.73 -10.41
N MET A 111 11.89 1.99 -11.01
CA MET A 111 12.15 1.67 -12.43
C MET A 111 12.76 0.29 -12.59
N GLU A 112 13.52 -0.17 -11.59
CA GLU A 112 14.23 -1.44 -11.60
C GLU A 112 14.22 -2.08 -10.22
N TRP A 113 14.30 -3.40 -10.19
CA TRP A 113 14.50 -4.13 -8.94
C TRP A 113 15.99 -4.34 -8.73
N THR A 114 16.52 -3.86 -7.61
CA THR A 114 17.95 -3.89 -7.30
C THR A 114 18.28 -4.75 -6.09
N GLY A 115 17.50 -5.81 -5.87
CA GLY A 115 17.77 -6.81 -4.84
C GLY A 115 17.00 -6.64 -3.54
N SER A 116 16.50 -5.45 -3.23
CA SER A 116 15.68 -5.20 -2.06
C SER A 116 14.70 -4.06 -2.31
N LEU A 117 13.66 -4.01 -1.49
CA LEU A 117 12.67 -2.94 -1.56
C LEU A 117 13.33 -1.57 -1.38
N GLU A 118 14.09 -1.40 -0.30
CA GLU A 118 14.69 -0.10 0.00
C GLU A 118 15.70 0.36 -1.06
N ALA A 119 16.50 -0.56 -1.58
CA ALA A 119 17.47 -0.24 -2.63
C ALA A 119 16.80 0.12 -3.95
N SER A 120 15.62 -0.41 -4.21
CA SER A 120 14.88 -0.18 -5.47
C SER A 120 14.08 1.12 -5.45
N LEU A 121 13.73 1.63 -4.27
CA LEU A 121 12.89 2.81 -4.15
C LEU A 121 13.65 4.11 -4.50
N PRO A 122 13.01 5.05 -5.20
CA PRO A 122 13.60 6.34 -5.47
C PRO A 122 13.60 7.19 -4.20
N ARG A 123 14.35 8.27 -4.19
CA ARG A 123 14.30 9.27 -3.13
C ARG A 123 13.51 10.50 -3.55
N ARG A 124 13.32 10.70 -4.84
CA ARG A 124 12.67 11.85 -5.44
C ARG A 124 11.78 11.42 -6.61
N PRO A 125 10.77 12.20 -6.96
CA PRO A 125 10.27 13.37 -6.23
C PRO A 125 9.60 12.98 -4.90
N LYS A 126 9.61 13.92 -3.96
CA LYS A 126 8.99 13.74 -2.65
C LYS A 126 7.47 13.91 -2.75
N VAL A 127 6.73 13.01 -2.13
CA VAL A 127 5.27 13.10 -1.99
C VAL A 127 4.95 13.00 -0.51
N GLU A 128 4.43 14.05 0.09
CA GLU A 128 4.02 14.02 1.49
C GLU A 128 2.66 13.35 1.65
N ALA A 129 2.55 12.43 2.61
CA ALA A 129 1.28 11.81 2.94
C ALA A 129 0.35 12.83 3.58
N LEU A 130 -0.87 12.91 3.08
CA LEU A 130 -1.92 13.78 3.61
C LEU A 130 -2.90 13.02 4.49
N GLY A 131 -2.96 11.70 4.32
CA GLY A 131 -3.81 10.83 5.11
C GLY A 131 -3.00 9.90 6.01
N VAL A 132 -3.61 8.79 6.38
CA VAL A 132 -2.94 7.75 7.16
C VAL A 132 -1.81 7.15 6.35
N ALA A 133 -0.60 7.16 6.90
CA ALA A 133 0.57 6.56 6.29
C ALA A 133 1.44 6.00 7.42
N GLN A 134 1.14 4.79 7.86
CA GLN A 134 1.71 4.22 9.06
C GLN A 134 1.95 2.72 8.91
N PRO A 135 3.17 2.24 9.20
CA PRO A 135 3.41 0.79 9.25
C PRO A 135 2.65 0.15 10.40
N VAL A 136 2.02 -0.98 10.13
CA VAL A 136 1.39 -1.81 11.15
C VAL A 136 2.36 -2.93 11.49
N LYS A 137 2.86 -2.94 12.73
CA LYS A 137 3.86 -3.92 13.18
C LYS A 137 3.31 -4.86 14.25
N ASP A 138 2.37 -4.38 15.05
CA ASP A 138 1.82 -5.09 16.19
C ASP A 138 0.41 -4.59 16.50
N GLY A 139 -0.17 -5.06 17.63
CA GLY A 139 -1.51 -4.64 18.05
C GLY A 139 -1.62 -3.15 18.34
N LEU A 140 -0.58 -2.53 18.91
CA LEU A 140 -0.60 -1.10 19.24
C LEU A 140 -0.61 -0.24 17.98
N THR A 141 0.26 -0.53 17.03
CA THR A 141 0.30 0.22 15.77
C THR A 141 -0.97 -0.01 14.95
N ALA A 142 -1.59 -1.19 15.04
CA ALA A 142 -2.87 -1.46 14.39
C ALA A 142 -3.97 -0.56 14.98
N VAL A 143 -4.04 -0.44 16.31
CA VAL A 143 -5.02 0.44 16.97
C VAL A 143 -4.79 1.90 16.58
N GLN A 144 -3.55 2.35 16.57
CA GLN A 144 -3.22 3.71 16.17
C GLN A 144 -3.64 4.00 14.72
N ALA A 145 -3.38 3.07 13.80
CA ALA A 145 -3.76 3.21 12.40
C ALA A 145 -5.28 3.21 12.24
N GLU A 146 -5.98 2.35 12.97
CA GLU A 146 -7.44 2.29 12.94
C GLU A 146 -8.07 3.59 13.44
N ASP A 147 -7.58 4.14 14.55
CA ASP A 147 -8.07 5.42 15.06
C ASP A 147 -7.87 6.55 14.05
N ALA A 148 -6.72 6.59 13.42
CA ALA A 148 -6.43 7.59 12.39
C ALA A 148 -7.33 7.42 11.16
N LEU A 149 -7.65 6.19 10.77
CA LEU A 149 -8.58 5.91 9.67
C LEU A 149 -9.98 6.39 10.00
N TRP A 150 -10.46 6.13 11.22
CA TRP A 150 -11.79 6.59 11.64
C TRP A 150 -11.91 8.11 11.63
N ASP A 151 -10.88 8.82 12.09
CA ASP A 151 -10.86 10.29 12.06
C ASP A 151 -10.95 10.80 10.62
N THR A 152 -10.21 10.19 9.71
CA THR A 152 -10.24 10.59 8.30
C THR A 152 -11.57 10.26 7.65
N MET A 153 -12.12 9.08 7.91
CA MET A 153 -13.43 8.67 7.38
C MET A 153 -14.54 9.58 7.88
N GLY A 154 -14.47 10.02 9.14
CA GLY A 154 -15.42 10.98 9.69
C GLY A 154 -15.42 12.29 8.91
N LEU A 155 -14.23 12.80 8.59
CA LEU A 155 -14.11 14.03 7.80
C LEU A 155 -14.63 13.85 6.38
N GLU A 156 -14.36 12.72 5.75
CA GLU A 156 -14.88 12.41 4.41
C GLU A 156 -16.41 12.30 4.42
N THR A 157 -16.98 11.67 5.45
CA THR A 157 -18.44 11.55 5.59
C THR A 157 -19.08 12.92 5.74
N ASP A 158 -18.49 13.80 6.53
CA ASP A 158 -19.00 15.16 6.73
C ASP A 158 -18.98 15.95 5.42
N SER A 159 -18.01 15.72 4.54
CA SER A 159 -17.92 16.41 3.27
C SER A 159 -19.00 16.01 2.27
N PHE A 160 -19.68 14.89 2.47
CA PHE A 160 -20.77 14.42 1.60
C PHE A 160 -22.17 14.84 2.10
N MET A 161 -22.23 15.44 3.25
CA MET A 161 -23.46 15.95 3.82
C MET A 161 -23.55 17.46 3.69
#